data_feab01594878c17fae946b310b13da1b
#
_entry.id   feab01594878c17fae946b310b13da1b
#
_cell.length_a   1.000
_cell.length_b   1.000
_cell.length_c   1.000
_cell.angle_alpha   90.00
_cell.angle_beta   90.00
_cell.angle_gamma   90.00
#
_symmetry.space_group_name_H-M   'P 1'
#
loop_
_entity.id
_entity.type
_entity.pdbx_description
1 polymer ?
#
loop_
_entity_poly.entity_id
_entity_poly.type
_entity_poly.pdbx_seq_one_letter_code
_entity_poly.pdbx_strand_id
1 'polypeptide(L)'
;GMSGNNVSLPGDDRELFNIADMYWVKDDFFSLMEIPVIEGEVFRSDGSASNKVMVSRSFVEKMEQVAGWTGSAIGKNIIITEHSQNGEPFTICGVYEDVCIGSTGNPDTRPTALFYDRYAPMILIKFHEMSPENIKKAQKVLEDVMPDRNVTVTAYYMDMIDLYKDSRTFRDSVMIGGIVTLIIALIGLLGYTSDETNRRGREIAIRKVNGATA
;
A
#
# COMPACT_ATOMS: atom_id res chain seq x y z
N GLY A 1 0.84 -11.40 -5.84
CA GLY A 1 1.89 -11.24 -4.85
C GLY A 1 2.89 -10.23 -5.38
N MET A 2 3.25 -9.27 -4.55
CA MET A 2 4.29 -8.31 -4.93
C MET A 2 5.61 -9.08 -5.02
N SER A 3 6.25 -9.04 -6.17
CA SER A 3 7.61 -9.52 -6.37
C SER A 3 8.54 -8.65 -5.53
N GLY A 4 9.49 -9.22 -4.88
CA GLY A 4 10.47 -8.48 -4.10
C GLY A 4 11.86 -8.89 -4.56
N ASN A 5 12.82 -8.01 -4.39
CA ASN A 5 14.20 -8.27 -4.77
C ASN A 5 15.10 -8.30 -3.55
N ASN A 6 16.04 -9.23 -3.56
CA ASN A 6 17.00 -9.37 -2.49
C ASN A 6 18.15 -8.36 -2.62
N VAL A 7 18.55 -7.84 -1.47
CA VAL A 7 19.67 -6.91 -1.34
C VAL A 7 20.87 -7.66 -0.80
N SER A 8 22.04 -7.44 -1.41
CA SER A 8 23.33 -7.92 -0.94
C SER A 8 24.40 -6.82 -1.06
N LEU A 9 25.57 -7.07 -0.48
CA LEU A 9 26.72 -6.17 -0.60
C LEU A 9 27.71 -6.67 -1.66
N PRO A 10 28.43 -5.79 -2.34
CA PRO A 10 29.51 -6.19 -3.24
C PRO A 10 30.51 -7.10 -2.54
N GLY A 11 30.74 -8.29 -3.11
CA GLY A 11 31.67 -9.28 -2.55
C GLY A 11 31.11 -10.11 -1.38
N ASP A 12 29.83 -9.98 -1.07
CA ASP A 12 29.12 -10.80 -0.09
C ASP A 12 27.93 -11.50 -0.79
N ASP A 13 27.94 -12.82 -0.89
CA ASP A 13 26.90 -13.61 -1.53
C ASP A 13 25.65 -13.79 -0.65
N ARG A 14 25.66 -13.26 0.57
CA ARG A 14 24.53 -13.36 1.48
C ARG A 14 23.42 -12.40 1.08
N GLU A 15 22.22 -12.91 0.95
CA GLU A 15 21.02 -12.12 0.86
C GLU A 15 20.69 -11.52 2.24
N LEU A 16 20.69 -10.20 2.34
CA LEU A 16 20.49 -9.50 3.61
C LEU A 16 19.00 -9.37 3.95
N PHE A 17 18.23 -8.88 3.01
CA PHE A 17 16.77 -8.75 3.10
C PHE A 17 16.14 -8.50 1.74
N ASN A 18 14.81 -8.58 1.71
CA ASN A 18 14.01 -8.33 0.52
C ASN A 18 13.40 -6.92 0.58
N ILE A 19 13.48 -6.19 -0.53
CA ILE A 19 12.80 -4.90 -0.70
C ILE A 19 11.42 -5.11 -1.34
N ALA A 20 10.51 -4.16 -1.13
CA ALA A 20 9.26 -4.09 -1.87
C ALA A 20 9.54 -3.83 -3.36
N ASP A 21 8.49 -3.99 -4.16
CA ASP A 21 8.58 -3.77 -5.60
C ASP A 21 9.35 -2.50 -5.96
N MET A 22 10.18 -2.64 -6.97
CA MET A 22 11.01 -1.55 -7.43
C MET A 22 10.26 -0.67 -8.39
N TYR A 23 10.49 0.61 -8.24
CA TYR A 23 9.91 1.62 -9.12
C TYR A 23 11.01 2.33 -9.90
N TRP A 24 10.72 2.49 -11.18
CA TRP A 24 11.56 3.25 -12.10
C TRP A 24 10.97 4.62 -12.26
N VAL A 25 11.71 5.64 -11.87
CA VAL A 25 11.21 7.01 -11.79
C VAL A 25 12.17 7.99 -12.47
N LYS A 26 11.64 9.17 -12.81
CA LYS A 26 12.45 10.30 -13.28
C LYS A 26 12.81 11.24 -12.13
N ASP A 27 13.63 12.22 -12.43
CA ASP A 27 14.13 13.23 -11.51
C ASP A 27 13.03 14.09 -10.86
N ASP A 28 11.94 14.34 -11.57
CA ASP A 28 10.80 15.14 -11.10
C ASP A 28 9.80 14.37 -10.22
N PHE A 29 9.92 13.03 -10.12
CA PHE A 29 9.00 12.18 -9.38
C PHE A 29 8.86 12.60 -7.90
N PHE A 30 9.98 12.86 -7.23
CA PHE A 30 9.97 13.21 -5.80
C PHE A 30 9.25 14.54 -5.54
N SER A 31 9.48 15.53 -6.39
CA SER A 31 8.82 16.84 -6.28
C SER A 31 7.34 16.75 -6.64
N LEU A 32 6.98 15.95 -7.65
CA LEU A 32 5.60 15.74 -8.07
C LEU A 32 4.77 15.06 -6.99
N MET A 33 5.33 14.00 -6.38
CA MET A 33 4.68 13.21 -5.33
C MET A 33 4.85 13.81 -3.93
N GLU A 34 5.59 14.92 -3.80
CA GLU A 34 5.87 15.58 -2.52
C GLU A 34 6.55 14.66 -1.50
N ILE A 35 7.42 13.76 -1.99
CA ILE A 35 8.18 12.85 -1.15
C ILE A 35 9.43 13.57 -0.63
N PRO A 36 9.59 13.75 0.69
CA PRO A 36 10.76 14.42 1.23
C PRO A 36 12.04 13.61 1.00
N VAL A 37 13.07 14.26 0.50
CA VAL A 37 14.43 13.70 0.48
C VAL A 37 15.14 14.11 1.76
N ILE A 38 15.62 13.13 2.52
CA ILE A 38 16.19 13.32 3.86
C ILE A 38 17.68 13.59 3.77
N GLU A 39 18.35 12.88 2.85
CA GLU A 39 19.80 12.94 2.68
C GLU A 39 20.17 12.76 1.22
N GLY A 40 21.25 13.41 0.77
CA GLY A 40 21.75 13.30 -0.60
C GLY A 40 20.98 14.12 -1.61
N GLU A 41 20.95 13.67 -2.85
CA GLU A 41 20.36 14.36 -3.99
C GLU A 41 19.47 13.42 -4.80
N VAL A 42 18.43 13.98 -5.44
CA VAL A 42 17.61 13.27 -6.42
C VAL A 42 18.42 12.95 -7.68
N PHE A 43 17.90 12.07 -8.50
CA PHE A 43 18.48 11.76 -9.81
C PHE A 43 18.62 13.01 -10.65
N ARG A 44 19.66 13.00 -11.52
CA ARG A 44 19.85 14.03 -12.53
C ARG A 44 19.68 13.43 -13.92
N SER A 45 18.95 14.13 -14.78
CA SER A 45 18.69 13.70 -16.17
C SER A 45 19.93 13.82 -17.09
N ASP A 46 21.13 14.08 -16.56
CA ASP A 46 22.38 14.28 -17.30
C ASP A 46 23.08 12.98 -17.74
N GLY A 47 22.44 11.84 -17.52
CA GLY A 47 23.01 10.52 -17.83
C GLY A 47 23.87 9.92 -16.72
N SER A 48 24.10 10.64 -15.62
CA SER A 48 24.92 10.14 -14.48
C SER A 48 24.15 9.21 -13.54
N ALA A 49 22.86 8.94 -13.84
CA ALA A 49 21.97 8.24 -12.93
C ALA A 49 21.84 6.73 -13.20
N SER A 50 22.46 6.18 -14.25
CA SER A 50 22.23 4.79 -14.70
C SER A 50 22.59 3.71 -13.68
N ASN A 51 23.52 3.99 -12.78
CA ASN A 51 23.93 3.09 -11.69
C ASN A 51 23.65 3.67 -10.30
N LYS A 52 22.74 4.64 -10.22
CA LYS A 52 22.33 5.25 -8.96
C LYS A 52 21.00 4.72 -8.48
N VAL A 53 20.82 4.67 -7.17
CA VAL A 53 19.61 4.26 -6.51
C VAL A 53 19.30 5.23 -5.37
N MET A 54 18.03 5.53 -5.18
CA MET A 54 17.53 6.18 -3.98
C MET A 54 16.84 5.14 -3.11
N VAL A 55 17.03 5.21 -1.81
CA VAL A 55 16.51 4.24 -0.86
C VAL A 55 15.65 4.91 0.20
N SER A 56 14.70 4.17 0.75
CA SER A 56 13.87 4.67 1.84
C SER A 56 14.63 4.76 3.16
N ARG A 57 14.10 5.51 4.14
CA ARG A 57 14.63 5.55 5.51
C ARG A 57 14.71 4.16 6.11
N SER A 58 13.63 3.38 6.02
CA SER A 58 13.58 2.00 6.53
C SER A 58 14.62 1.07 5.89
N PHE A 59 15.04 1.36 4.66
CA PHE A 59 16.15 0.64 4.03
C PHE A 59 17.46 0.87 4.78
N VAL A 60 17.77 2.12 5.11
CA VAL A 60 19.00 2.47 5.84
C VAL A 60 18.97 1.86 7.23
N GLU A 61 17.88 2.00 7.95
CA GLU A 61 17.70 1.38 9.29
C GLU A 61 17.88 -0.14 9.24
N LYS A 62 17.38 -0.79 8.19
CA LYS A 62 17.56 -2.22 8.01
C LYS A 62 19.03 -2.59 7.75
N MET A 63 19.72 -1.80 6.93
CA MET A 63 21.16 -2.00 6.66
C MET A 63 22.03 -1.76 7.90
N GLU A 64 21.66 -0.82 8.77
CA GLU A 64 22.31 -0.64 10.07
C GLU A 64 22.18 -1.90 10.94
N GLN A 65 20.99 -2.51 10.96
CA GLN A 65 20.73 -3.72 11.75
C GLN A 65 21.44 -4.97 11.24
N VAL A 66 21.43 -5.19 9.90
CA VAL A 66 21.87 -6.47 9.32
C VAL A 66 23.31 -6.43 8.78
N ALA A 67 23.79 -5.27 8.36
CA ALA A 67 25.12 -5.06 7.80
C ALA A 67 26.02 -4.17 8.66
N GLY A 68 25.51 -3.67 9.81
CA GLY A 68 26.28 -2.83 10.73
C GLY A 68 26.67 -1.48 10.14
N TRP A 69 25.87 -0.92 9.23
CA TRP A 69 26.16 0.39 8.66
C TRP A 69 26.16 1.47 9.74
N THR A 70 27.08 2.38 9.61
CA THR A 70 27.20 3.58 10.45
C THR A 70 27.40 4.80 9.58
N GLY A 71 26.92 5.95 10.03
CA GLY A 71 27.03 7.21 9.30
C GLY A 71 26.17 7.26 8.03
N SER A 72 26.51 8.16 7.11
CA SER A 72 25.77 8.37 5.87
C SER A 72 25.66 7.11 5.01
N ALA A 73 24.49 6.90 4.41
CA ALA A 73 24.24 5.88 3.40
C ALA A 73 24.74 6.30 1.99
N ILE A 74 24.90 7.62 1.78
CA ILE A 74 25.28 8.17 0.48
C ILE A 74 26.65 7.68 0.04
N GLY A 75 26.74 7.25 -1.22
CA GLY A 75 27.97 6.73 -1.82
C GLY A 75 28.26 5.26 -1.50
N LYS A 76 27.47 4.61 -0.63
CA LYS A 76 27.60 3.17 -0.40
C LYS A 76 27.03 2.40 -1.58
N ASN A 77 27.59 1.23 -1.84
CA ASN A 77 27.21 0.35 -2.95
C ASN A 77 26.38 -0.83 -2.45
N ILE A 78 25.36 -1.16 -3.22
CA ILE A 78 24.47 -2.31 -2.98
C ILE A 78 24.27 -3.09 -4.27
N ILE A 79 23.97 -4.37 -4.15
CA ILE A 79 23.55 -5.24 -5.25
C ILE A 79 22.09 -5.60 -5.04
N ILE A 80 21.31 -5.54 -6.11
CA ILE A 80 19.91 -5.93 -6.11
C ILE A 80 19.74 -7.00 -7.18
N THR A 81 19.29 -8.19 -6.77
CA THR A 81 19.46 -9.46 -7.48
C THR A 81 18.94 -9.43 -8.93
N GLU A 82 17.81 -8.84 -9.21
CA GLU A 82 17.24 -8.83 -10.56
C GLU A 82 17.69 -7.64 -11.43
N HIS A 83 18.35 -6.64 -10.83
CA HIS A 83 18.67 -5.37 -11.51
C HIS A 83 20.15 -5.12 -11.64
N SER A 84 20.97 -5.74 -10.81
CA SER A 84 22.43 -5.72 -10.97
C SER A 84 22.80 -6.66 -12.12
N GLN A 85 22.76 -6.15 -13.34
CA GLN A 85 23.22 -6.91 -14.51
C GLN A 85 24.69 -7.27 -14.28
N ASN A 86 25.02 -8.56 -14.38
CA ASN A 86 26.37 -9.08 -14.15
C ASN A 86 26.97 -8.77 -12.77
N GLY A 87 26.17 -8.49 -11.74
CA GLY A 87 26.64 -8.14 -10.40
C GLY A 87 27.17 -6.71 -10.26
N GLU A 88 26.85 -5.82 -11.20
CA GLU A 88 27.22 -4.41 -11.09
C GLU A 88 26.47 -3.74 -9.93
N PRO A 89 27.18 -3.04 -9.03
CA PRO A 89 26.56 -2.42 -7.88
C PRO A 89 25.85 -1.11 -8.26
N PHE A 90 24.78 -0.83 -7.53
CA PHE A 90 24.16 0.50 -7.49
C PHE A 90 24.77 1.33 -6.37
N THR A 91 25.01 2.62 -6.65
CA THR A 91 25.49 3.58 -5.66
C THR A 91 24.30 4.37 -5.11
N ILE A 92 24.15 4.41 -3.80
CA ILE A 92 23.10 5.20 -3.15
C ILE A 92 23.42 6.69 -3.32
N CYS A 93 22.52 7.44 -3.97
CA CYS A 93 22.65 8.88 -4.19
C CYS A 93 21.73 9.71 -3.29
N GLY A 94 20.66 9.13 -2.76
CA GLY A 94 19.73 9.81 -1.88
C GLY A 94 18.95 8.87 -0.99
N VAL A 95 18.49 9.42 0.13
CA VAL A 95 17.58 8.76 1.07
C VAL A 95 16.30 9.58 1.13
N TYR A 96 15.15 8.93 1.01
CA TYR A 96 13.84 9.58 1.08
C TYR A 96 12.99 9.03 2.23
N GLU A 97 11.98 9.79 2.62
CA GLU A 97 11.03 9.40 3.66
C GLU A 97 10.20 8.20 3.20
N ASP A 98 9.90 7.28 4.12
CA ASP A 98 9.12 6.09 3.78
C ASP A 98 7.76 6.44 3.17
N VAL A 99 7.39 5.72 2.13
CA VAL A 99 6.09 5.82 1.48
C VAL A 99 5.28 4.56 1.71
N CYS A 100 3.97 4.72 1.86
CA CYS A 100 3.08 3.57 2.01
C CYS A 100 2.87 2.89 0.67
N ILE A 101 3.31 1.64 0.56
CA ILE A 101 3.07 0.79 -0.60
C ILE A 101 1.96 -0.20 -0.29
N GLY A 102 1.04 -0.38 -1.24
CA GLY A 102 -0.13 -1.24 -1.05
C GLY A 102 -1.31 -0.51 -0.42
N SER A 103 -2.25 -1.27 0.14
CA SER A 103 -3.43 -0.70 0.77
C SER A 103 -3.17 -0.34 2.23
N THR A 104 -3.84 0.70 2.76
CA THR A 104 -3.74 1.09 4.17
C THR A 104 -4.18 -0.02 5.12
N GLY A 105 -5.01 -0.97 4.66
CA GLY A 105 -5.43 -2.13 5.46
C GLY A 105 -4.41 -3.29 5.46
N ASN A 106 -3.49 -3.29 4.49
CA ASN A 106 -2.41 -4.27 4.38
C ASN A 106 -1.21 -3.62 3.69
N PRO A 107 -0.51 -2.70 4.38
CA PRO A 107 0.65 -2.04 3.82
C PRO A 107 1.81 -3.01 3.66
N ASP A 108 2.56 -2.86 2.58
CA ASP A 108 3.86 -3.50 2.48
C ASP A 108 4.85 -2.71 3.34
N THR A 109 5.37 -3.33 4.38
CA THR A 109 6.31 -2.73 5.34
C THR A 109 7.77 -2.98 4.98
N ARG A 110 8.03 -3.63 3.84
CA ARG A 110 9.40 -3.83 3.38
C ARG A 110 10.04 -2.51 2.96
N PRO A 111 11.36 -2.37 3.16
CA PRO A 111 12.11 -1.24 2.62
C PRO A 111 11.93 -1.09 1.11
N THR A 112 12.10 0.12 0.60
CA THR A 112 11.91 0.43 -0.81
C THR A 112 13.16 1.02 -1.44
N ALA A 113 13.30 0.81 -2.75
CA ALA A 113 14.34 1.41 -3.55
C ALA A 113 13.76 1.93 -4.87
N LEU A 114 14.20 3.11 -5.29
CA LEU A 114 13.78 3.75 -6.53
C LEU A 114 14.97 3.89 -7.47
N PHE A 115 14.76 3.56 -8.73
CA PHE A 115 15.77 3.57 -9.78
C PHE A 115 15.43 4.64 -10.81
N TYR A 116 16.46 5.17 -11.44
CA TYR A 116 16.27 6.10 -12.53
C TYR A 116 15.97 5.37 -13.84
N ASP A 117 14.86 5.73 -14.48
CA ASP A 117 14.59 5.31 -15.87
C ASP A 117 14.27 6.52 -16.76
N ARG A 118 14.94 6.54 -17.89
CA ARG A 118 14.68 7.53 -18.93
C ARG A 118 13.35 7.28 -19.68
N TYR A 119 12.90 6.03 -19.71
CA TYR A 119 11.74 5.58 -20.50
C TYR A 119 10.59 5.11 -19.61
N ALA A 120 10.12 6.00 -18.75
CA ALA A 120 8.99 5.66 -17.88
C ALA A 120 7.74 5.32 -18.72
N PRO A 121 7.10 4.17 -18.50
CA PRO A 121 5.91 3.75 -19.26
C PRO A 121 4.66 4.52 -18.85
N MET A 122 4.69 5.26 -17.76
CA MET A 122 3.58 6.00 -17.19
C MET A 122 3.96 7.48 -17.04
N ILE A 123 3.03 8.36 -17.38
CA ILE A 123 3.16 9.80 -17.19
C ILE A 123 2.24 10.21 -16.05
N LEU A 124 2.79 10.78 -14.99
CA LEU A 124 2.04 11.38 -13.90
C LEU A 124 1.83 12.88 -14.18
N ILE A 125 0.61 13.35 -14.04
CA ILE A 125 0.25 14.76 -14.25
C ILE A 125 -0.41 15.27 -12.98
N LYS A 126 0.16 16.31 -12.37
CA LYS A 126 -0.43 16.99 -11.22
C LYS A 126 -1.26 18.20 -11.72
N PHE A 127 -2.54 18.16 -11.43
CA PHE A 127 -3.43 19.29 -11.71
C PHE A 127 -3.52 20.20 -10.50
N HIS A 128 -3.64 21.48 -10.73
CA HIS A 128 -3.97 22.44 -9.67
C HIS A 128 -5.37 22.16 -9.12
N GLU A 129 -6.31 21.80 -10.02
CA GLU A 129 -7.66 21.39 -9.65
C GLU A 129 -8.04 20.14 -10.47
N MET A 130 -8.45 19.10 -9.78
CA MET A 130 -8.91 17.87 -10.41
C MET A 130 -10.35 18.03 -10.86
N SER A 131 -10.57 18.12 -12.16
CA SER A 131 -11.90 18.19 -12.76
C SER A 131 -12.02 17.26 -13.97
N PRO A 132 -13.22 16.74 -14.29
CA PRO A 132 -13.44 15.95 -15.49
C PRO A 132 -13.05 16.68 -16.78
N GLU A 133 -13.15 18.01 -16.76
CA GLU A 133 -12.78 18.86 -17.89
C GLU A 133 -11.27 18.88 -18.09
N ASN A 134 -10.48 19.02 -17.01
CA ASN A 134 -9.03 19.02 -17.06
C ASN A 134 -8.49 17.63 -17.47
N ILE A 135 -9.11 16.54 -17.05
CA ILE A 135 -8.77 15.19 -17.50
C ILE A 135 -9.00 15.06 -19.00
N LYS A 136 -10.15 15.52 -19.52
CA LYS A 136 -10.44 15.50 -20.96
C LYS A 136 -9.49 16.37 -21.78
N LYS A 137 -9.09 17.52 -21.27
CA LYS A 137 -8.07 18.37 -21.91
C LYS A 137 -6.73 17.66 -22.00
N ALA A 138 -6.27 17.05 -20.90
CA ALA A 138 -5.02 16.28 -20.89
C ALA A 138 -5.09 15.08 -21.85
N GLN A 139 -6.19 14.34 -21.86
CA GLN A 139 -6.42 13.24 -22.78
C GLN A 139 -6.25 13.70 -24.23
N LYS A 140 -6.93 14.79 -24.61
CA LYS A 140 -6.87 15.34 -25.98
C LYS A 140 -5.45 15.79 -26.37
N VAL A 141 -4.75 16.48 -25.47
CA VAL A 141 -3.37 16.92 -25.74
C VAL A 141 -2.45 15.71 -25.97
N LEU A 142 -2.61 14.66 -25.16
CA LEU A 142 -1.79 13.44 -25.30
C LEU A 142 -2.13 12.67 -26.58
N GLU A 143 -3.40 12.60 -26.97
CA GLU A 143 -3.82 12.02 -28.26
C GLU A 143 -3.25 12.79 -29.45
N ASP A 144 -3.25 14.12 -29.39
CA ASP A 144 -2.68 14.98 -30.41
C ASP A 144 -1.16 14.82 -30.55
N VAL A 145 -0.45 14.62 -29.42
CA VAL A 145 1.01 14.46 -29.41
C VAL A 145 1.44 13.02 -29.76
N MET A 146 0.61 12.03 -29.44
CA MET A 146 0.89 10.61 -29.65
C MET A 146 -0.24 9.91 -30.43
N PRO A 147 -0.50 10.29 -31.70
CA PRO A 147 -1.64 9.79 -32.46
C PRO A 147 -1.60 8.28 -32.72
N ASP A 148 -0.41 7.70 -32.75
CA ASP A 148 -0.19 6.27 -33.01
C ASP A 148 -0.29 5.40 -31.74
N ARG A 149 -0.59 6.01 -30.59
CA ARG A 149 -0.69 5.30 -29.31
C ARG A 149 -2.07 5.45 -28.71
N ASN A 150 -2.60 4.35 -28.18
CA ASN A 150 -3.81 4.42 -27.37
C ASN A 150 -3.43 4.89 -25.94
N VAL A 151 -3.60 6.20 -25.71
CA VAL A 151 -3.31 6.82 -24.42
C VAL A 151 -4.60 7.00 -23.63
N THR A 152 -4.61 6.60 -22.38
CA THR A 152 -5.75 6.78 -21.47
C THR A 152 -5.30 7.61 -20.27
N VAL A 153 -6.02 8.69 -19.99
CA VAL A 153 -5.81 9.50 -18.77
C VAL A 153 -6.86 9.11 -17.74
N THR A 154 -6.40 8.56 -16.63
CA THR A 154 -7.24 8.21 -15.49
C THR A 154 -6.88 9.05 -14.28
N ALA A 155 -7.85 9.30 -13.41
CA ALA A 155 -7.56 9.95 -12.14
C ALA A 155 -7.00 8.91 -11.16
N TYR A 156 -5.82 9.18 -10.62
CA TYR A 156 -5.13 8.26 -9.68
C TYR A 156 -6.01 7.80 -8.51
N TYR A 157 -6.91 8.67 -8.02
CA TYR A 157 -7.84 8.30 -6.95
C TYR A 157 -8.85 7.22 -7.38
N MET A 158 -9.16 7.10 -8.68
CA MET A 158 -10.04 6.04 -9.20
C MET A 158 -9.37 4.68 -9.10
N ASP A 159 -8.08 4.61 -9.46
CA ASP A 159 -7.29 3.39 -9.31
C ASP A 159 -7.16 2.99 -7.84
N MET A 160 -7.03 3.98 -6.95
CA MET A 160 -7.06 3.76 -5.50
C MET A 160 -8.41 3.23 -5.01
N ILE A 161 -9.54 3.73 -5.54
CA ILE A 161 -10.88 3.22 -5.20
C ILE A 161 -11.01 1.75 -5.61
N ASP A 162 -10.55 1.40 -6.79
CA ASP A 162 -10.61 0.01 -7.27
C ASP A 162 -9.74 -0.93 -6.43
N LEU A 163 -8.59 -0.47 -5.97
CA LEU A 163 -7.73 -1.22 -5.04
C LEU A 163 -8.45 -1.59 -3.72
N TYR A 164 -9.36 -0.73 -3.25
CA TYR A 164 -10.12 -0.95 -2.02
C TYR A 164 -11.49 -1.61 -2.21
N LYS A 165 -11.90 -1.90 -3.45
CA LYS A 165 -13.22 -2.45 -3.77
C LYS A 165 -13.49 -3.78 -3.09
N ASP A 166 -12.52 -4.69 -3.12
CA ASP A 166 -12.65 -6.01 -2.50
C ASP A 166 -12.77 -5.91 -0.97
N SER A 167 -11.98 -5.04 -0.35
CA SER A 167 -12.05 -4.77 1.09
C SER A 167 -13.39 -4.17 1.51
N ARG A 168 -13.95 -3.27 0.69
CA ARG A 168 -15.29 -2.70 0.93
C ARG A 168 -16.38 -3.76 0.81
N THR A 169 -16.32 -4.58 -0.24
CA THR A 169 -17.28 -5.67 -0.45
C THR A 169 -17.25 -6.67 0.70
N PHE A 170 -16.05 -7.03 1.17
CA PHE A 170 -15.88 -7.90 2.34
C PHE A 170 -16.49 -7.28 3.60
N ARG A 171 -16.17 -6.01 3.90
CA ARG A 171 -16.74 -5.28 5.04
C ARG A 171 -18.27 -5.26 4.99
N ASP A 172 -18.86 -4.94 3.84
CA ASP A 172 -20.30 -4.84 3.68
C ASP A 172 -20.99 -6.20 3.85
N SER A 173 -20.35 -7.28 3.37
CA SER A 173 -20.83 -8.65 3.58
C SER A 173 -20.81 -9.05 5.06
N VAL A 174 -19.74 -8.72 5.78
CA VAL A 174 -19.64 -8.99 7.23
C VAL A 174 -20.69 -8.18 8.02
N MET A 175 -20.91 -6.92 7.65
CA MET A 175 -21.96 -6.10 8.27
C MET A 175 -23.35 -6.69 8.07
N ILE A 176 -23.70 -7.08 6.87
CA ILE A 176 -25.00 -7.69 6.57
C ILE A 176 -25.16 -8.98 7.36
N GLY A 177 -24.17 -9.87 7.36
CA GLY A 177 -24.16 -11.10 8.13
C GLY A 177 -24.33 -10.86 9.64
N GLY A 178 -23.63 -9.84 10.17
CA GLY A 178 -23.74 -9.43 11.57
C GLY A 178 -25.16 -8.95 11.94
N ILE A 179 -25.79 -8.13 11.09
CA ILE A 179 -27.16 -7.67 11.30
C ILE A 179 -28.15 -8.84 11.28
N VAL A 180 -28.04 -9.75 10.32
CA VAL A 180 -28.89 -10.93 10.24
C VAL A 180 -28.74 -11.80 11.50
N THR A 181 -27.52 -12.04 11.94
CA THR A 181 -27.22 -12.80 13.15
C THR A 181 -27.84 -12.14 14.40
N LEU A 182 -27.75 -10.81 14.50
CA LEU A 182 -28.34 -10.06 15.60
C LEU A 182 -29.87 -10.20 15.62
N ILE A 183 -30.54 -10.11 14.47
CA ILE A 183 -31.98 -10.29 14.35
C ILE A 183 -32.37 -11.70 14.79
N ILE A 184 -31.65 -12.74 14.34
CA ILE A 184 -31.93 -14.11 14.74
C ILE A 184 -31.79 -14.30 16.26
N ALA A 185 -30.69 -13.74 16.82
CA ALA A 185 -30.46 -13.79 18.27
C ALA A 185 -31.58 -13.10 19.08
N LEU A 186 -32.07 -11.94 18.61
CA LEU A 186 -33.20 -11.23 19.26
C LEU A 186 -34.49 -12.04 19.18
N ILE A 187 -34.80 -12.63 18.04
CA ILE A 187 -35.99 -13.49 17.91
C ILE A 187 -35.89 -14.70 18.84
N GLY A 188 -34.70 -15.34 18.90
CA GLY A 188 -34.43 -16.46 19.82
C GLY A 188 -34.60 -16.06 21.28
N LEU A 189 -34.11 -14.88 21.68
CA LEU A 189 -34.24 -14.37 23.04
C LEU A 189 -35.74 -14.07 23.39
N LEU A 190 -36.47 -13.47 22.44
CA LEU A 190 -37.91 -13.22 22.65
C LEU A 190 -38.69 -14.53 22.78
N GLY A 191 -38.40 -15.53 21.95
CA GLY A 191 -38.99 -16.86 22.06
C GLY A 191 -38.72 -17.52 23.40
N TYR A 192 -37.44 -17.52 23.84
CA TYR A 192 -37.05 -18.05 25.13
C TYR A 192 -37.74 -17.35 26.31
N THR A 193 -37.74 -16.01 26.32
CA THR A 193 -38.38 -15.22 27.39
C THR A 193 -39.89 -15.47 27.45
N SER A 194 -40.56 -15.59 26.31
CA SER A 194 -41.97 -15.90 26.23
C SER A 194 -42.31 -17.28 26.81
N ASP A 195 -41.53 -18.32 26.44
CA ASP A 195 -41.73 -19.67 26.93
C ASP A 195 -41.44 -19.77 28.46
N GLU A 196 -40.39 -19.15 28.93
CA GLU A 196 -40.06 -19.12 30.36
C GLU A 196 -41.11 -18.40 31.19
N THR A 197 -41.65 -17.29 30.67
CA THR A 197 -42.74 -16.55 31.32
C THR A 197 -44.01 -17.40 31.41
N ASN A 198 -44.35 -18.12 30.34
CA ASN A 198 -45.50 -19.01 30.32
C ASN A 198 -45.35 -20.20 31.30
N ARG A 199 -44.17 -20.76 31.40
CA ARG A 199 -43.85 -21.86 32.36
C ARG A 199 -43.99 -21.36 33.79
N ARG A 200 -43.39 -20.23 34.13
CA ARG A 200 -43.51 -19.65 35.49
C ARG A 200 -44.91 -19.25 35.82
N GLY A 201 -45.68 -18.71 34.88
CA GLY A 201 -47.09 -18.40 35.05
C GLY A 201 -47.91 -19.65 35.44
N ARG A 202 -47.68 -20.79 34.78
CA ARG A 202 -48.31 -22.05 35.11
C ARG A 202 -47.90 -22.58 36.51
N GLU A 203 -46.63 -22.50 36.88
CA GLU A 203 -46.15 -22.89 38.21
C GLU A 203 -46.79 -22.03 39.30
N ILE A 204 -46.85 -20.71 39.12
CA ILE A 204 -47.49 -19.78 40.06
C ILE A 204 -48.99 -20.08 40.19
N ALA A 205 -49.65 -20.34 39.08
CA ALA A 205 -51.08 -20.69 39.11
C ALA A 205 -51.33 -21.99 39.89
N ILE A 206 -50.52 -23.03 39.69
CA ILE A 206 -50.63 -24.30 40.42
C ILE A 206 -50.36 -24.09 41.89
N ARG A 207 -49.33 -23.32 42.27
CA ARG A 207 -49.05 -23.01 43.67
C ARG A 207 -50.16 -22.25 44.35
N LYS A 208 -50.78 -21.29 43.64
CA LYS A 208 -51.89 -20.48 44.14
C LYS A 208 -53.15 -21.29 44.38
N VAL A 209 -53.45 -22.25 43.48
CA VAL A 209 -54.60 -23.19 43.67
C VAL A 209 -54.36 -24.12 44.84
N ASN A 210 -53.14 -24.50 45.15
CA ASN A 210 -52.74 -25.36 46.28
C ASN A 210 -52.53 -24.59 47.60
N GLY A 211 -53.00 -23.33 47.70
CA GLY A 211 -53.03 -22.54 48.93
C GLY A 211 -51.70 -21.88 49.34
N ALA A 212 -50.74 -21.76 48.42
CA ALA A 212 -49.54 -20.99 48.70
C ALA A 212 -49.85 -19.48 48.63
N THR A 213 -49.67 -18.77 49.72
CA THR A 213 -49.65 -17.31 49.76
C THR A 213 -48.41 -16.78 49.04
N ALA A 214 -48.56 -15.68 48.25
CA ALA A 214 -47.52 -15.03 47.52
C ALA A 214 -46.39 -14.52 48.42
#